data_a3cb789e2373fbe745ef4214b93b50c9
#
_entry.id   a3cb789e2373fbe745ef4214b93b50c9
#
_cell.length_a   1.000
_cell.length_b   1.000
_cell.length_c   1.000
_cell.angle_alpha   90.00
_cell.angle_beta   90.00
_cell.angle_gamma   90.00
#
_symmetry.space_group_name_H-M   'P 1'
#
loop_
_entity.id
_entity.type
_entity.pdbx_description
1 polymer ?
#
loop_
_entity_poly.entity_id
_entity_poly.type
_entity_poly.pdbx_seq_one_letter_code
_entity_poly.pdbx_strand_id
1 'polypeptide(L)'
;MRPLHAIALGLVVIALYARAGDYDLLPDPLGWVLVLLGLLVLTERIELARTRLLWVLGAFALAADAVLSIPSAVDCFEDAEPALGWAMDAPALAFCAVLCHALAIPARTASATWAASWFQWTAIGFALTVLAPVLVIGGDIEELRAPAEVVTGLAQVSLFLLCIVYASRAWAGAPAAGPPGVVDDAAEEGATD
;
A
#
# COMPACT_ATOMS: atom_id res chain seq x y z
N MET A 1 2.02 16.98 3.11
CA MET A 1 1.19 15.76 3.18
C MET A 1 2.02 14.65 3.81
N ARG A 2 1.45 13.82 4.67
CA ARG A 2 2.17 12.67 5.26
C ARG A 2 2.14 11.52 4.26
N PRO A 3 3.28 10.96 3.84
CA PRO A 3 3.33 9.98 2.74
C PRO A 3 2.50 8.72 3.01
N LEU A 4 2.55 8.17 4.24
CA LEU A 4 1.77 6.98 4.59
C LEU A 4 0.25 7.23 4.57
N HIS A 5 -0.22 8.47 4.82
CA HIS A 5 -1.65 8.78 4.67
C HIS A 5 -2.08 8.76 3.20
N ALA A 6 -1.24 9.21 2.28
CA ALA A 6 -1.54 9.14 0.84
C ALA A 6 -1.60 7.67 0.37
N ILE A 7 -0.63 6.85 0.83
CA ILE A 7 -0.62 5.42 0.54
C ILE A 7 -1.86 4.74 1.14
N ALA A 8 -2.20 5.02 2.41
CA ALA A 8 -3.39 4.45 3.05
C ALA A 8 -4.67 4.83 2.30
N LEU A 9 -4.82 6.11 1.93
CA LEU A 9 -5.98 6.59 1.18
C LEU A 9 -6.10 5.90 -0.18
N GLY A 10 -4.98 5.77 -0.91
CA GLY A 10 -4.96 5.05 -2.18
C GLY A 10 -5.36 3.59 -2.03
N LEU A 11 -4.84 2.88 -1.02
CA LEU A 11 -5.22 1.50 -0.73
C LEU A 11 -6.69 1.35 -0.33
N VAL A 12 -7.26 2.35 0.37
CA VAL A 12 -8.70 2.37 0.67
C VAL A 12 -9.52 2.55 -0.60
N VAL A 13 -9.12 3.44 -1.49
CA VAL A 13 -9.81 3.63 -2.78
C VAL A 13 -9.84 2.34 -3.58
N ILE A 14 -8.72 1.61 -3.65
CA ILE A 14 -8.62 0.30 -4.32
C ILE A 14 -9.49 -0.76 -3.61
N ALA A 15 -9.57 -0.74 -2.27
CA ALA A 15 -10.37 -1.71 -1.51
C ALA A 15 -11.87 -1.39 -1.49
N LEU A 16 -12.27 -0.15 -1.78
CA LEU A 16 -13.66 0.29 -1.82
C LEU A 16 -14.28 -0.02 -3.18
N TYR A 17 -15.00 -1.12 -3.21
CA TYR A 17 -15.81 -1.51 -4.36
C TYR A 17 -17.13 -0.72 -4.36
N ALA A 18 -17.19 0.39 -5.09
CA ALA A 18 -18.38 1.24 -5.17
C ALA A 18 -19.00 1.17 -6.56
N ARG A 19 -19.90 0.22 -6.81
CA ARG A 19 -20.70 0.16 -8.06
C ARG A 19 -21.94 1.03 -7.98
N ALA A 20 -22.14 1.88 -9.01
CA ALA A 20 -23.42 2.51 -9.31
C ALA A 20 -23.89 2.06 -10.70
N GLY A 21 -24.75 1.05 -10.75
CA GLY A 21 -25.13 0.38 -11.98
C GLY A 21 -23.97 -0.43 -12.56
N ASP A 22 -23.70 -0.28 -13.84
CA ASP A 22 -22.60 -0.97 -14.54
C ASP A 22 -21.25 -0.24 -14.48
N TYR A 23 -21.19 0.90 -13.77
CA TYR A 23 -19.98 1.70 -13.65
C TYR A 23 -19.37 1.60 -12.24
N ASP A 24 -18.06 1.39 -12.18
CA ASP A 24 -17.30 1.58 -10.97
C ASP A 24 -17.05 3.09 -10.76
N LEU A 25 -17.59 3.63 -9.65
CA LEU A 25 -17.47 5.05 -9.30
C LEU A 25 -16.07 5.42 -8.78
N LEU A 26 -15.31 4.44 -8.33
CA LEU A 26 -13.97 4.62 -7.80
C LEU A 26 -13.00 3.76 -8.63
N PRO A 27 -12.50 4.27 -9.76
CA PRO A 27 -11.58 3.50 -10.58
C PRO A 27 -10.27 3.22 -9.82
N ASP A 28 -9.94 1.94 -9.63
CA ASP A 28 -8.75 1.44 -8.95
C ASP A 28 -7.44 2.12 -9.40
N PRO A 29 -7.27 2.50 -10.69
CA PRO A 29 -6.10 3.25 -11.13
C PRO A 29 -5.87 4.57 -10.38
N LEU A 30 -6.94 5.28 -9.94
CA LEU A 30 -6.79 6.50 -9.14
C LEU A 30 -6.22 6.19 -7.76
N GLY A 31 -6.61 5.07 -7.17
CA GLY A 31 -6.02 4.58 -5.92
C GLY A 31 -4.53 4.34 -6.06
N TRP A 32 -4.10 3.69 -7.16
CA TRP A 32 -2.68 3.46 -7.45
C TRP A 32 -1.89 4.74 -7.68
N VAL A 33 -2.47 5.74 -8.36
CA VAL A 33 -1.84 7.06 -8.51
C VAL A 33 -1.57 7.68 -7.14
N LEU A 34 -2.52 7.62 -6.20
CA LEU A 34 -2.33 8.12 -4.84
C LEU A 34 -1.25 7.33 -4.08
N VAL A 35 -1.22 6.00 -4.23
CA VAL A 35 -0.18 5.14 -3.64
C VAL A 35 1.19 5.54 -4.17
N LEU A 36 1.35 5.70 -5.48
CA LEU A 36 2.62 6.06 -6.11
C LEU A 36 3.07 7.48 -5.77
N LEU A 37 2.14 8.44 -5.66
CA LEU A 37 2.45 9.79 -5.16
C LEU A 37 2.91 9.75 -3.70
N GLY A 38 2.25 8.93 -2.87
CA GLY A 38 2.68 8.69 -1.50
C GLY A 38 4.07 8.04 -1.43
N LEU A 39 4.35 7.08 -2.30
CA LEU A 39 5.66 6.42 -2.41
C LEU A 39 6.74 7.42 -2.84
N LEU A 40 6.45 8.29 -3.81
CA LEU A 40 7.38 9.34 -4.25
C LEU A 40 7.82 10.21 -3.08
N VAL A 41 6.87 10.78 -2.34
CA VAL A 41 7.17 11.62 -1.18
C VAL A 41 7.88 10.82 -0.08
N LEU A 42 7.55 9.55 0.08
CA LEU A 42 8.18 8.68 1.07
C LEU A 42 9.66 8.45 0.74
N THR A 43 9.98 8.13 -0.51
CA THR A 43 11.35 7.87 -0.97
C THR A 43 12.24 9.12 -1.01
N GLU A 44 11.65 10.31 -1.09
CA GLU A 44 12.38 11.57 -0.94
C GLU A 44 12.78 11.86 0.51
N ARG A 45 12.07 11.31 1.49
CA ARG A 45 12.24 11.62 2.92
C ARG A 45 13.01 10.57 3.69
N ILE A 46 12.91 9.32 3.27
CA ILE A 46 13.58 8.20 3.91
C ILE A 46 14.20 7.26 2.88
N GLU A 47 15.32 6.67 3.23
CA GLU A 47 15.90 5.60 2.41
C GLU A 47 15.13 4.31 2.64
N LEU A 48 14.40 3.88 1.62
CA LEU A 48 13.69 2.61 1.61
C LEU A 48 14.52 1.53 0.93
N ALA A 49 14.57 0.36 1.55
CA ALA A 49 15.11 -0.82 0.89
C ALA A 49 14.24 -1.18 -0.33
N ARG A 50 14.91 -1.57 -1.43
CA ARG A 50 14.23 -2.04 -2.65
C ARG A 50 13.31 -1.02 -3.34
N THR A 51 13.58 0.27 -3.23
CA THR A 51 12.80 1.36 -3.84
C THR A 51 12.51 1.09 -5.32
N ARG A 52 13.51 0.64 -6.10
CA ARG A 52 13.31 0.33 -7.52
C ARG A 52 12.27 -0.78 -7.74
N LEU A 53 12.26 -1.80 -6.90
CA LEU A 53 11.29 -2.89 -6.98
C LEU A 53 9.88 -2.39 -6.66
N LEU A 54 9.73 -1.51 -5.64
CA LEU A 54 8.43 -0.88 -5.31
C LEU A 54 7.88 -0.09 -6.49
N TRP A 55 8.72 0.70 -7.18
CA TRP A 55 8.28 1.44 -8.38
C TRP A 55 7.84 0.52 -9.50
N VAL A 56 8.58 -0.55 -9.76
CA VAL A 56 8.25 -1.52 -10.80
C VAL A 56 6.92 -2.22 -10.48
N LEU A 57 6.78 -2.75 -9.26
CA LEU A 57 5.55 -3.46 -8.86
C LEU A 57 4.34 -2.52 -8.84
N GLY A 58 4.49 -1.28 -8.33
CA GLY A 58 3.40 -0.30 -8.32
C GLY A 58 2.99 0.15 -9.72
N ALA A 59 3.95 0.29 -10.65
CA ALA A 59 3.64 0.60 -12.05
C ALA A 59 2.92 -0.56 -12.75
N PHE A 60 3.32 -1.81 -12.48
CA PHE A 60 2.63 -2.98 -13.01
C PHE A 60 1.21 -3.12 -12.44
N ALA A 61 1.01 -2.89 -11.13
CA ALA A 61 -0.30 -2.92 -10.51
C ALA A 61 -1.22 -1.84 -11.10
N LEU A 62 -0.72 -0.60 -11.23
CA LEU A 62 -1.47 0.49 -11.90
C LEU A 62 -1.85 0.11 -13.33
N ALA A 63 -0.94 -0.50 -14.10
CA ALA A 63 -1.20 -0.89 -15.48
C ALA A 63 -2.24 -2.02 -15.56
N ALA A 64 -2.17 -3.02 -14.65
CA ALA A 64 -3.13 -4.10 -14.56
C ALA A 64 -4.54 -3.57 -14.27
N ASP A 65 -4.67 -2.73 -13.24
CA ASP A 65 -5.98 -2.16 -12.86
C ASP A 65 -6.52 -1.19 -13.91
N ALA A 66 -5.63 -0.47 -14.62
CA ALA A 66 -6.04 0.37 -15.74
C ALA A 66 -6.62 -0.46 -16.91
N VAL A 67 -6.07 -1.64 -17.19
CA VAL A 67 -6.61 -2.57 -18.19
C VAL A 67 -7.94 -3.14 -17.72
N LEU A 68 -8.05 -3.56 -16.46
CA LEU A 68 -9.26 -4.11 -15.86
C LEU A 68 -10.39 -3.06 -15.71
N SER A 69 -10.07 -1.77 -15.77
CA SER A 69 -11.07 -0.70 -15.78
C SER A 69 -11.78 -0.55 -17.14
N ILE A 70 -11.33 -1.26 -18.19
CA ILE A 70 -11.93 -1.23 -19.52
C ILE A 70 -12.97 -2.37 -19.62
N PRO A 71 -14.30 -2.07 -19.80
CA PRO A 71 -15.34 -3.09 -19.79
C PRO A 71 -15.09 -4.23 -20.78
N SER A 72 -14.66 -3.92 -22.00
CA SER A 72 -14.36 -4.94 -23.01
C SER A 72 -13.15 -5.83 -22.66
N ALA A 73 -12.26 -5.40 -21.79
CA ALA A 73 -11.20 -6.24 -21.27
C ALA A 73 -11.75 -7.20 -20.21
N VAL A 74 -12.63 -6.72 -19.33
CA VAL A 74 -13.28 -7.54 -18.30
C VAL A 74 -14.01 -8.72 -18.94
N ASP A 75 -14.80 -8.48 -19.99
CA ASP A 75 -15.53 -9.55 -20.72
C ASP A 75 -14.56 -10.63 -21.24
N CYS A 76 -13.38 -10.23 -21.72
CA CYS A 76 -12.35 -11.19 -22.16
C CYS A 76 -11.73 -11.96 -21.01
N PHE A 77 -11.68 -11.39 -19.79
CA PHE A 77 -11.09 -12.01 -18.60
C PHE A 77 -12.09 -12.88 -17.83
N GLU A 78 -13.42 -12.61 -17.91
CA GLU A 78 -14.43 -13.45 -17.27
C GLU A 78 -14.46 -14.89 -17.82
N ASP A 79 -14.13 -15.06 -19.11
CA ASP A 79 -14.00 -16.36 -19.75
C ASP A 79 -12.59 -16.98 -19.60
N ALA A 80 -11.64 -16.26 -18.97
CA ALA A 80 -10.27 -16.69 -18.83
C ALA A 80 -10.07 -17.62 -17.63
N GLU A 81 -8.95 -18.37 -17.67
CA GLU A 81 -8.58 -19.24 -16.55
C GLU A 81 -8.36 -18.44 -15.26
N PRO A 82 -8.77 -18.97 -14.09
CA PRO A 82 -8.59 -18.32 -12.77
C PRO A 82 -7.13 -17.90 -12.48
N ALA A 83 -6.17 -18.60 -13.11
CA ALA A 83 -4.75 -18.28 -13.02
C ALA A 83 -4.41 -16.89 -13.58
N LEU A 84 -5.15 -16.42 -14.59
CA LEU A 84 -4.90 -15.11 -15.20
C LEU A 84 -5.37 -13.98 -14.26
N GLY A 85 -6.55 -14.12 -13.64
CA GLY A 85 -7.02 -13.16 -12.62
C GLY A 85 -5.99 -12.99 -11.50
N TRP A 86 -5.51 -14.11 -10.95
CA TRP A 86 -4.45 -14.05 -9.95
C TRP A 86 -3.16 -13.38 -10.46
N ALA A 87 -2.76 -13.64 -11.71
CA ALA A 87 -1.55 -13.04 -12.27
C ALA A 87 -1.66 -11.50 -12.38
N MET A 88 -2.88 -10.97 -12.57
CA MET A 88 -3.16 -9.54 -12.58
C MET A 88 -3.09 -8.92 -11.18
N ASP A 89 -3.53 -9.64 -10.13
CA ASP A 89 -3.49 -9.18 -8.74
C ASP A 89 -2.11 -9.34 -8.08
N ALA A 90 -1.30 -10.28 -8.57
CA ALA A 90 0.00 -10.60 -7.97
C ALA A 90 0.94 -9.39 -7.81
N PRO A 91 1.08 -8.45 -8.77
CA PRO A 91 1.91 -7.25 -8.61
C PRO A 91 1.46 -6.35 -7.46
N ALA A 92 0.15 -6.19 -7.24
CA ALA A 92 -0.43 -5.39 -6.17
C ALA A 92 -0.11 -6.00 -4.80
N LEU A 93 -0.32 -7.31 -4.64
CA LEU A 93 -0.01 -8.03 -3.42
C LEU A 93 1.50 -8.05 -3.13
N ALA A 94 2.32 -8.27 -4.17
CA ALA A 94 3.78 -8.22 -4.06
C ALA A 94 4.28 -6.81 -3.67
N PHE A 95 3.68 -5.75 -4.22
CA PHE A 95 3.95 -4.37 -3.81
C PHE A 95 3.70 -4.18 -2.32
N CYS A 96 2.53 -4.61 -1.81
CA CYS A 96 2.18 -4.51 -0.40
C CYS A 96 3.17 -5.29 0.50
N ALA A 97 3.57 -6.50 0.09
CA ALA A 97 4.56 -7.30 0.80
C ALA A 97 5.92 -6.58 0.89
N VAL A 98 6.41 -6.07 -0.25
CA VAL A 98 7.71 -5.37 -0.32
C VAL A 98 7.66 -4.04 0.43
N LEU A 99 6.55 -3.30 0.36
CA LEU A 99 6.36 -2.05 1.10
C LEU A 99 6.40 -2.28 2.61
N CYS A 100 5.66 -3.27 3.10
CA CYS A 100 5.69 -3.66 4.52
C CYS A 100 7.11 -4.04 4.97
N HIS A 101 7.79 -4.88 4.18
CA HIS A 101 9.17 -5.28 4.50
C HIS A 101 10.12 -4.06 4.51
N ALA A 102 9.99 -3.16 3.53
CA ALA A 102 10.82 -1.96 3.44
C ALA A 102 10.59 -1.00 4.61
N LEU A 103 9.34 -0.86 5.10
CA LEU A 103 9.00 -0.03 6.27
C LEU A 103 9.43 -0.66 7.60
N ALA A 104 9.51 -1.98 7.68
CA ALA A 104 10.01 -2.66 8.89
C ALA A 104 11.47 -2.32 9.21
N ILE A 105 12.29 -1.98 8.21
CA ILE A 105 13.71 -1.68 8.39
C ILE A 105 13.91 -0.34 9.13
N PRO A 106 13.40 0.82 8.65
CA PRO A 106 13.53 2.09 9.37
C PRO A 106 12.81 2.07 10.72
N ALA A 107 11.73 1.30 10.88
CA ALA A 107 11.08 1.11 12.17
C ALA A 107 12.03 0.42 13.19
N ARG A 108 12.80 -0.59 12.76
CA ARG A 108 13.80 -1.26 13.59
C ARG A 108 14.95 -0.32 13.97
N THR A 109 15.49 0.44 13.02
CA THR A 109 16.57 1.40 13.28
C THR A 109 16.14 2.51 14.25
N ALA A 110 14.85 2.89 14.21
CA ALA A 110 14.25 3.83 15.15
C ALA A 110 13.83 3.20 16.50
N SER A 111 14.24 1.95 16.77
CA SER A 111 13.89 1.19 17.99
C SER A 111 12.37 0.98 18.18
N ALA A 112 11.56 1.14 17.13
CA ALA A 112 10.13 0.89 17.13
C ALA A 112 9.86 -0.61 16.84
N THR A 113 10.37 -1.49 17.72
CA THR A 113 10.38 -2.96 17.52
C THR A 113 8.98 -3.54 17.28
N TRP A 114 7.98 -3.04 18.00
CA TRP A 114 6.58 -3.45 17.84
C TRP A 114 6.07 -3.13 16.42
N ALA A 115 6.27 -1.91 15.94
CA ALA A 115 5.90 -1.52 14.57
C ALA A 115 6.62 -2.39 13.53
N ALA A 116 7.93 -2.58 13.70
CA ALA A 116 8.73 -3.41 12.80
C ALA A 116 8.23 -4.85 12.73
N SER A 117 7.85 -5.44 13.87
CA SER A 117 7.30 -6.79 13.92
C SER A 117 5.95 -6.88 13.20
N TRP A 118 5.03 -5.93 13.42
CA TRP A 118 3.75 -5.91 12.73
C TRP A 118 3.89 -5.75 11.22
N PHE A 119 4.74 -4.82 10.75
CA PHE A 119 5.05 -4.69 9.34
C PHE A 119 5.63 -5.98 8.76
N GLN A 120 6.51 -6.65 9.52
CA GLN A 120 7.11 -7.91 9.05
C GLN A 120 6.07 -9.04 8.95
N TRP A 121 5.17 -9.19 9.93
CA TRP A 121 4.10 -10.19 9.88
C TRP A 121 3.12 -9.91 8.75
N THR A 122 2.77 -8.64 8.54
CA THR A 122 1.92 -8.23 7.41
C THR A 122 2.59 -8.53 6.07
N ALA A 123 3.91 -8.30 5.95
CA ALA A 123 4.66 -8.66 4.74
C ALA A 123 4.64 -10.17 4.47
N ILE A 124 4.77 -11.00 5.53
CA ILE A 124 4.66 -12.47 5.42
C ILE A 124 3.26 -12.87 4.98
N GLY A 125 2.20 -12.26 5.55
CA GLY A 125 0.82 -12.49 5.14
C GLY A 125 0.62 -12.28 3.63
N PHE A 126 1.04 -11.13 3.10
CA PHE A 126 0.97 -10.85 1.66
C PHE A 126 1.83 -11.81 0.82
N ALA A 127 3.03 -12.17 1.29
CA ALA A 127 3.87 -13.12 0.57
C ALA A 127 3.22 -14.51 0.49
N LEU A 128 2.57 -14.97 1.56
CA LEU A 128 1.79 -16.20 1.55
C LEU A 128 0.61 -16.12 0.58
N THR A 129 -0.09 -14.98 0.53
CA THR A 129 -1.20 -14.76 -0.41
C THR A 129 -0.75 -14.80 -1.86
N VAL A 130 0.40 -14.21 -2.18
CA VAL A 130 0.98 -14.27 -3.55
C VAL A 130 1.28 -15.72 -3.95
N LEU A 131 1.71 -16.56 -3.01
CA LEU A 131 2.07 -17.96 -3.26
C LEU A 131 0.88 -18.92 -3.20
N ALA A 132 -0.19 -18.57 -2.49
CA ALA A 132 -1.34 -19.45 -2.28
C ALA A 132 -1.95 -20.00 -3.59
N PRO A 133 -2.18 -19.21 -4.66
CA PRO A 133 -2.75 -19.72 -5.90
C PRO A 133 -1.87 -20.76 -6.60
N VAL A 134 -0.57 -20.72 -6.42
CA VAL A 134 0.33 -21.76 -6.94
C VAL A 134 0.01 -23.13 -6.32
N LEU A 135 -0.36 -23.15 -5.04
CA LEU A 135 -0.76 -24.36 -4.33
C LEU A 135 -2.21 -24.74 -4.61
N VAL A 136 -3.11 -23.76 -4.69
CA VAL A 136 -4.55 -23.99 -4.94
C VAL A 136 -4.78 -24.48 -6.38
N ILE A 137 -4.21 -23.78 -7.37
CA ILE A 137 -4.41 -24.08 -8.78
C ILE A 137 -3.41 -25.15 -9.25
N GLY A 138 -2.12 -25.01 -8.93
CA GLY A 138 -1.08 -25.91 -9.37
C GLY A 138 -0.99 -27.22 -8.57
N GLY A 139 -1.42 -27.17 -7.29
CA GLY A 139 -1.43 -28.33 -6.38
C GLY A 139 -2.79 -28.99 -6.22
N ASP A 140 -3.85 -28.44 -6.84
CA ASP A 140 -5.25 -28.92 -6.71
C ASP A 140 -5.73 -29.00 -5.24
N ILE A 141 -5.29 -28.05 -4.39
CA ILE A 141 -5.61 -28.02 -2.95
C ILE A 141 -6.62 -26.91 -2.70
N GLU A 142 -7.88 -27.14 -3.05
CA GLU A 142 -8.95 -26.13 -2.91
C GLU A 142 -9.21 -25.70 -1.47
N GLU A 143 -8.93 -26.56 -0.48
CA GLU A 143 -9.13 -26.23 0.93
C GLU A 143 -8.29 -25.03 1.40
N LEU A 144 -7.23 -24.67 0.67
CA LEU A 144 -6.39 -23.50 0.99
C LEU A 144 -7.00 -22.17 0.53
N ARG A 145 -8.04 -22.17 -0.31
CA ARG A 145 -8.65 -20.95 -0.85
C ARG A 145 -9.21 -20.06 0.25
N ALA A 146 -10.11 -20.60 1.08
CA ALA A 146 -10.74 -19.82 2.15
C ALA A 146 -9.73 -19.29 3.19
N PRO A 147 -8.78 -20.08 3.70
CA PRO A 147 -7.71 -19.54 4.55
C PRO A 147 -6.89 -18.44 3.88
N ALA A 148 -6.56 -18.57 2.59
CA ALA A 148 -5.80 -17.56 1.85
C ALA A 148 -6.56 -16.23 1.74
N GLU A 149 -7.86 -16.25 1.45
CA GLU A 149 -8.72 -15.07 1.41
C GLU A 149 -8.77 -14.35 2.77
N VAL A 150 -8.91 -15.10 3.86
CA VAL A 150 -8.88 -14.55 5.23
C VAL A 150 -7.53 -13.90 5.54
N VAL A 151 -6.42 -14.56 5.20
CA VAL A 151 -5.07 -14.01 5.41
C VAL A 151 -4.87 -12.73 4.59
N THR A 152 -5.35 -12.70 3.36
CA THR A 152 -5.31 -11.50 2.51
C THR A 152 -6.06 -10.33 3.13
N GLY A 153 -7.31 -10.55 3.54
CA GLY A 153 -8.12 -9.53 4.19
C GLY A 153 -7.48 -9.00 5.47
N LEU A 154 -6.96 -9.88 6.32
CA LEU A 154 -6.25 -9.50 7.54
C LEU A 154 -4.98 -8.71 7.25
N ALA A 155 -4.21 -9.09 6.23
CA ALA A 155 -3.00 -8.37 5.83
C ALA A 155 -3.32 -6.98 5.28
N GLN A 156 -4.39 -6.83 4.46
CA GLN A 156 -4.84 -5.54 3.94
C GLN A 156 -5.29 -4.59 5.07
N VAL A 157 -6.15 -5.07 5.97
CA VAL A 157 -6.59 -4.28 7.14
C VAL A 157 -5.40 -3.89 8.01
N SER A 158 -4.47 -4.83 8.26
CA SER A 158 -3.27 -4.56 9.04
C SER A 158 -2.40 -3.49 8.38
N LEU A 159 -2.12 -3.58 7.08
CA LEU A 159 -1.33 -2.58 6.36
C LEU A 159 -2.00 -1.20 6.44
N PHE A 160 -3.31 -1.12 6.22
CA PHE A 160 -4.07 0.12 6.32
C PHE A 160 -3.94 0.76 7.70
N LEU A 161 -4.19 -0.01 8.77
CA LEU A 161 -4.07 0.46 10.14
C LEU A 161 -2.64 0.92 10.48
N LEU A 162 -1.63 0.14 10.06
CA LEU A 162 -0.22 0.50 10.28
C LEU A 162 0.14 1.81 9.57
N CYS A 163 -0.31 2.01 8.33
CA CYS A 163 -0.08 3.25 7.60
C CYS A 163 -0.72 4.46 8.30
N ILE A 164 -1.93 4.33 8.85
CA ILE A 164 -2.59 5.41 9.59
C ILE A 164 -1.88 5.69 10.92
N VAL A 165 -1.67 4.64 11.72
CA VAL A 165 -1.11 4.77 13.10
C VAL A 165 0.29 5.36 13.06
N TYR A 166 1.11 4.94 12.10
CA TYR A 166 2.52 5.36 12.03
C TYR A 166 2.79 6.51 11.06
N ALA A 167 1.77 7.07 10.39
CA ALA A 167 1.95 8.19 9.46
C ALA A 167 2.57 9.46 10.06
N SER A 168 2.50 9.62 11.41
CA SER A 168 3.07 10.76 12.12
C SER A 168 4.51 10.55 12.60
N ARG A 169 5.10 9.39 12.35
CA ARG A 169 6.45 9.06 12.83
C ARG A 169 7.52 9.53 11.84
N ALA A 170 8.60 10.11 12.35
CA ALA A 170 9.72 10.59 11.53
C ALA A 170 10.35 9.48 10.67
N TRP A 171 10.52 8.27 11.24
CA TRP A 171 11.02 7.09 10.50
C TRP A 171 10.10 6.61 9.38
N ALA A 172 8.84 7.06 9.39
CA ALA A 172 7.83 6.81 8.36
C ALA A 172 7.65 8.00 7.40
N GLY A 173 8.62 8.93 7.35
CA GLY A 173 8.64 10.06 6.44
C GLY A 173 7.77 11.25 6.89
N ALA A 174 7.31 11.30 8.16
CA ALA A 174 6.68 12.51 8.67
C ALA A 174 7.71 13.64 8.77
N PRO A 175 7.32 14.92 8.54
CA PRO A 175 8.19 16.04 8.81
C PRO A 175 8.64 15.99 10.27
N ALA A 176 9.91 16.27 10.54
CA ALA A 176 10.38 16.46 11.91
C ALA A 176 9.55 17.59 12.53
N ALA A 177 9.01 17.34 13.74
CA ALA A 177 8.42 18.42 14.51
C ALA A 177 9.49 19.48 14.72
N GLY A 178 9.27 20.72 14.26
CA GLY A 178 10.19 21.83 14.54
C GLY A 178 10.42 21.91 16.05
N PRO A 179 11.58 22.44 16.49
CA PRO A 179 11.82 22.61 17.91
C PRO A 179 10.66 23.39 18.52
N PRO A 180 10.09 22.95 19.66
CA PRO A 180 9.08 23.71 20.36
C PRO A 180 9.69 25.04 20.79
N GLY A 181 9.21 26.17 20.26
CA GLY A 181 9.52 27.47 20.83
C GLY A 181 10.30 28.48 19.98
N VAL A 182 10.22 28.43 18.65
CA VAL A 182 10.43 29.68 17.87
C VAL A 182 9.02 30.24 17.61
N VAL A 183 8.42 30.80 18.65
CA VAL A 183 7.37 31.81 18.48
C VAL A 183 8.11 32.99 17.86
N ASP A 184 7.66 33.47 16.69
CA ASP A 184 8.18 34.69 16.06
C ASP A 184 8.00 35.88 17.01
N ASP A 185 8.95 36.11 17.91
CA ASP A 185 9.06 37.32 18.73
C ASP A 185 9.36 38.57 17.86
N ALA A 186 9.41 38.39 16.54
CA ALA A 186 9.61 39.47 15.57
C ALA A 186 8.35 40.33 15.32
N ALA A 187 7.20 39.99 15.89
CA ALA A 187 5.96 40.74 15.69
C ALA A 187 5.69 41.82 16.77
N GLU A 188 6.42 41.83 17.88
CA GLU A 188 6.19 42.82 18.94
C GLU A 188 7.14 44.02 18.97
N GLU A 189 8.23 44.02 18.18
CA GLU A 189 9.20 45.14 18.16
C GLU A 189 8.83 46.28 17.21
N GLY A 190 7.71 46.21 16.48
CA GLY A 190 7.26 47.21 15.50
C GLY A 190 6.13 48.16 15.95
N ALA A 191 5.69 48.12 17.21
CA ALA A 191 4.51 48.86 17.68
C ALA A 191 4.80 50.02 18.68
N THR A 192 6.06 50.44 18.80
CA THR A 192 6.40 51.62 19.62
C THR A 192 7.32 52.55 18.83
N ASP A 193 6.72 53.38 17.96
CA ASP A 193 7.22 54.71 17.56
C ASP A 193 6.02 55.55 17.10
#